data_eee75c01689feee44a29c3ef89642eb3
#
_entry.id   eee75c01689feee44a29c3ef89642eb3
#
_cell.length_a   1.000
_cell.length_b   1.000
_cell.length_c   1.000
_cell.angle_alpha   90.00
_cell.angle_beta   90.00
_cell.angle_gamma   90.00
#
_symmetry.space_group_name_H-M   'P 1'
#
loop_
_entity.id
_entity.type
_entity.pdbx_description
1 polymer ?
#
loop_
_entity_poly.entity_id
_entity_poly.type
_entity_poly.pdbx_seq_one_letter_code
_entity_poly.pdbx_strand_id
1 'polypeptide(L)'
;SGIIFQMEEIGRTGTDNLPFYAVKLSYNANQELDKPKVLILGQCHAEEILGVEVSMEMIKRFLYPDNHLNDIQTLMGILYYTEIWIIPSHNPEGLTVVHGWEENNEWLQDISFRKNKADVNNNGVFDFDPEGFGNDIDGVDLNRNYDFNWFFGDPVNALDGGCSANPSYISHYDYYRGEYPFSE
;
A
#
# COMPACT_ATOMS: atom_id res chain seq x y z
N SER A 1 -22.93 -14.39 20.12
CA SER A 1 -21.64 -14.38 19.42
C SER A 1 -21.61 -13.18 18.52
N GLY A 2 -20.76 -12.20 18.81
CA GLY A 2 -20.61 -11.01 17.97
C GLY A 2 -19.84 -11.34 16.69
N ILE A 3 -20.12 -10.58 15.62
CA ILE A 3 -19.33 -10.61 14.39
C ILE A 3 -17.99 -9.92 14.68
N ILE A 4 -16.88 -10.62 14.43
CA ILE A 4 -15.53 -10.06 14.72
C ILE A 4 -14.80 -9.58 13.48
N PHE A 5 -15.36 -9.75 12.30
CA PHE A 5 -14.76 -9.45 11.00
C PHE A 5 -15.77 -8.73 10.09
N GLN A 6 -15.27 -7.69 9.42
CA GLN A 6 -15.97 -7.04 8.32
C GLN A 6 -14.90 -6.68 7.27
N MET A 7 -15.22 -6.83 6.00
CA MET A 7 -14.38 -6.38 4.89
C MET A 7 -15.16 -5.38 4.05
N GLU A 8 -14.50 -4.30 3.67
CA GLU A 8 -15.10 -3.23 2.88
C GLU A 8 -14.19 -2.89 1.70
N GLU A 9 -14.78 -2.67 0.54
CA GLU A 9 -14.11 -1.99 -0.56
C GLU A 9 -14.14 -0.49 -0.27
N ILE A 10 -12.97 0.10 -0.02
CA ILE A 10 -12.83 1.50 0.40
C ILE A 10 -12.48 2.45 -0.75
N GLY A 11 -12.21 1.90 -1.93
CA GLY A 11 -11.88 2.66 -3.13
C GLY A 11 -11.35 1.78 -4.24
N ARG A 12 -10.94 2.42 -5.31
CA ARG A 12 -10.33 1.78 -6.47
C ARG A 12 -9.11 2.55 -6.94
N THR A 13 -8.16 1.84 -7.55
CA THR A 13 -6.97 2.43 -8.13
C THR A 13 -7.27 3.20 -9.42
N GLY A 14 -6.42 4.17 -9.73
CA GLY A 14 -6.66 5.09 -10.85
C GLY A 14 -6.43 4.47 -12.23
N THR A 15 -5.46 3.61 -12.38
CA THR A 15 -5.04 3.07 -13.69
C THR A 15 -5.78 1.77 -14.02
N ASP A 16 -5.63 0.75 -13.18
CA ASP A 16 -6.19 -0.59 -13.45
C ASP A 16 -7.60 -0.78 -12.86
N ASN A 17 -8.12 0.21 -12.14
CA ASN A 17 -9.41 0.14 -11.45
C ASN A 17 -9.52 -1.06 -10.49
N LEU A 18 -8.41 -1.43 -9.85
CA LEU A 18 -8.36 -2.51 -8.85
C LEU A 18 -8.99 -2.07 -7.54
N PRO A 19 -9.74 -2.93 -6.85
CA PRO A 19 -10.36 -2.57 -5.59
C PRO A 19 -9.34 -2.51 -4.44
N PHE A 20 -9.52 -1.52 -3.57
CA PHE A 20 -8.89 -1.49 -2.27
C PHE A 20 -9.81 -2.09 -1.22
N TYR A 21 -9.28 -2.97 -0.41
CA TYR A 21 -10.02 -3.56 0.69
C TYR A 21 -9.44 -3.19 2.04
N ALA A 22 -10.30 -2.79 2.96
CA ALA A 22 -9.99 -2.68 4.37
C ALA A 22 -10.70 -3.79 5.15
N VAL A 23 -9.97 -4.40 6.06
CA VAL A 23 -10.48 -5.39 7.00
C VAL A 23 -10.63 -4.74 8.37
N LYS A 24 -11.84 -4.75 8.90
CA LYS A 24 -12.17 -4.32 10.26
C LYS A 24 -12.25 -5.54 11.17
N LEU A 25 -11.45 -5.55 12.22
CA LEU A 25 -11.44 -6.55 13.27
C LEU A 25 -11.85 -5.89 14.59
N SER A 26 -12.94 -6.32 15.18
CA SER A 26 -13.43 -5.84 16.47
C SER A 26 -14.55 -6.75 16.96
N TYR A 27 -14.80 -6.80 18.25
CA TYR A 27 -16.04 -7.39 18.75
C TYR A 27 -17.23 -6.52 18.31
N ASN A 28 -18.20 -7.12 17.61
CA ASN A 28 -19.29 -6.45 16.89
C ASN A 28 -18.78 -5.53 15.76
N ALA A 29 -17.91 -6.05 14.90
CA ALA A 29 -17.29 -5.33 13.78
C ALA A 29 -18.32 -4.65 12.84
N ASN A 30 -19.54 -5.18 12.76
CA ASN A 30 -20.64 -4.64 11.96
C ASN A 30 -21.39 -3.46 12.61
N GLN A 31 -20.89 -2.96 13.73
CA GLN A 31 -21.47 -1.82 14.43
C GLN A 31 -20.44 -0.69 14.57
N GLU A 32 -20.93 0.54 14.57
CA GLU A 32 -20.15 1.71 15.00
C GLU A 32 -20.11 1.75 16.51
N LEU A 33 -18.92 1.62 17.08
CA LEU A 33 -18.69 1.64 18.52
C LEU A 33 -17.67 2.71 18.86
N ASP A 34 -17.82 3.34 20.01
CA ASP A 34 -16.85 4.29 20.54
C ASP A 34 -15.67 3.52 21.18
N LYS A 35 -14.75 3.08 20.33
CA LYS A 35 -13.52 2.37 20.71
C LYS A 35 -12.30 3.07 20.16
N PRO A 36 -11.14 2.97 20.80
CA PRO A 36 -9.87 3.30 20.17
C PRO A 36 -9.71 2.57 18.84
N LYS A 37 -9.26 3.30 17.80
CA LYS A 37 -9.05 2.77 16.46
C LYS A 37 -7.57 2.67 16.15
N VAL A 38 -7.16 1.56 15.57
CA VAL A 38 -5.80 1.33 15.08
C VAL A 38 -5.89 1.05 13.59
N LEU A 39 -5.14 1.81 12.79
CA LEU A 39 -4.99 1.58 11.36
C LEU A 39 -3.62 0.94 11.11
N ILE A 40 -3.63 -0.17 10.40
CA ILE A 40 -2.44 -0.88 9.94
C ILE A 40 -2.44 -0.86 8.42
N LEU A 41 -1.42 -0.22 7.85
CA LEU A 41 -1.18 -0.21 6.42
C LEU A 41 -0.10 -1.24 6.11
N GLY A 42 -0.39 -2.15 5.22
CA GLY A 42 0.54 -3.16 4.74
C GLY A 42 1.49 -2.59 3.68
N GLN A 43 1.59 -3.27 2.55
CA GLN A 43 2.49 -2.89 1.47
C GLN A 43 2.12 -1.53 0.86
N CYS A 44 3.07 -0.58 0.92
CA CYS A 44 3.03 0.72 0.24
C CYS A 44 3.85 0.66 -1.06
N HIS A 45 5.12 0.28 -0.92
CA HIS A 45 5.99 0.09 -2.07
C HIS A 45 5.79 -1.31 -2.63
N ALA A 46 5.75 -1.40 -3.95
CA ALA A 46 5.33 -2.62 -4.62
C ALA A 46 6.24 -3.83 -4.31
N GLU A 47 7.56 -3.60 -4.24
CA GLU A 47 8.57 -4.62 -3.95
C GLU A 47 8.55 -5.12 -2.50
N GLU A 48 7.93 -4.38 -1.58
CA GLU A 48 7.90 -4.72 -0.16
C GLU A 48 6.78 -5.71 0.19
N ILE A 49 6.78 -6.86 -0.47
CA ILE A 49 5.71 -7.88 -0.40
C ILE A 49 5.46 -8.42 1.01
N LEU A 50 6.46 -8.37 1.90
CA LEU A 50 6.29 -8.82 3.29
C LEU A 50 5.21 -8.03 4.04
N GLY A 51 4.93 -6.81 3.65
CA GLY A 51 3.84 -6.00 4.21
C GLY A 51 2.47 -6.66 4.02
N VAL A 52 2.23 -7.26 2.85
CA VAL A 52 1.01 -8.03 2.55
C VAL A 52 0.96 -9.29 3.41
N GLU A 53 2.05 -10.08 3.41
CA GLU A 53 2.12 -11.35 4.11
C GLU A 53 1.89 -11.19 5.61
N VAL A 54 2.56 -10.22 6.24
CA VAL A 54 2.39 -9.93 7.67
C VAL A 54 0.96 -9.49 7.98
N SER A 55 0.37 -8.63 7.15
CA SER A 55 -1.00 -8.15 7.33
C SER A 55 -2.01 -9.30 7.22
N MET A 56 -1.83 -10.18 6.24
CA MET A 56 -2.70 -11.35 6.05
C MET A 56 -2.55 -12.35 7.20
N GLU A 57 -1.33 -12.59 7.69
CA GLU A 57 -1.12 -13.47 8.85
C GLU A 57 -1.70 -12.86 10.13
N MET A 58 -1.64 -11.54 10.30
CA MET A 58 -2.31 -10.86 11.42
C MET A 58 -3.83 -11.08 11.37
N ILE A 59 -4.47 -10.86 10.22
CA ILE A 59 -5.90 -11.10 10.03
C ILE A 59 -6.24 -12.54 10.37
N LYS A 60 -5.49 -13.49 9.81
CA LYS A 60 -5.67 -14.92 10.05
C LYS A 60 -5.54 -15.27 11.53
N ARG A 61 -4.56 -14.71 12.23
CA ARG A 61 -4.34 -14.97 13.65
C ARG A 61 -5.49 -14.47 14.54
N PHE A 62 -6.09 -13.34 14.21
CA PHE A 62 -7.29 -12.86 14.91
C PHE A 62 -8.53 -13.71 14.63
N LEU A 63 -8.67 -14.23 13.41
CA LEU A 63 -9.83 -15.04 13.00
C LEU A 63 -9.72 -16.50 13.47
N TYR A 64 -8.50 -17.02 13.48
CA TYR A 64 -8.18 -18.41 13.79
C TYR A 64 -7.05 -18.45 14.82
N PRO A 65 -7.29 -17.96 16.05
CA PRO A 65 -6.25 -17.99 17.07
C PRO A 65 -5.83 -19.43 17.36
N ASP A 66 -4.53 -19.63 17.47
CA ASP A 66 -3.98 -20.92 17.86
C ASP A 66 -4.60 -21.38 19.18
N ASN A 67 -4.69 -22.71 19.39
CA ASN A 67 -5.38 -23.33 20.52
C ASN A 67 -4.69 -23.08 21.90
N HIS A 68 -3.88 -22.07 22.02
CA HIS A 68 -3.30 -21.62 23.28
C HIS A 68 -4.27 -20.66 23.98
N LEU A 69 -4.86 -21.08 25.08
CA LEU A 69 -5.85 -20.32 25.86
C LEU A 69 -5.42 -18.88 26.18
N ASN A 70 -4.13 -18.68 26.46
CA ASN A 70 -3.60 -17.35 26.77
C ASN A 70 -3.62 -16.41 25.55
N ASP A 71 -3.31 -16.92 24.35
CA ASP A 71 -3.33 -16.14 23.12
C ASP A 71 -4.76 -15.79 22.74
N ILE A 72 -5.68 -16.74 22.85
CA ILE A 72 -7.12 -16.51 22.61
C ILE A 72 -7.64 -15.41 23.53
N GLN A 73 -7.34 -15.48 24.83
CA GLN A 73 -7.81 -14.46 25.77
C GLN A 73 -7.22 -13.08 25.47
N THR A 74 -5.95 -13.00 25.11
CA THR A 74 -5.28 -11.76 24.75
C THR A 74 -5.89 -11.14 23.48
N LEU A 75 -6.01 -11.94 22.41
CA LEU A 75 -6.55 -11.49 21.14
C LEU A 75 -8.02 -11.05 21.26
N MET A 76 -8.84 -11.84 21.97
CA MET A 76 -10.24 -11.47 22.22
C MET A 76 -10.34 -10.23 23.10
N GLY A 77 -9.45 -10.04 24.06
CA GLY A 77 -9.38 -8.83 24.87
C GLY A 77 -9.07 -7.60 24.01
N ILE A 78 -8.11 -7.71 23.09
CA ILE A 78 -7.80 -6.62 22.13
C ILE A 78 -9.05 -6.27 21.32
N LEU A 79 -9.69 -7.24 20.69
CA LEU A 79 -10.88 -7.01 19.86
C LEU A 79 -12.09 -6.46 20.66
N TYR A 80 -12.17 -6.77 21.94
CA TYR A 80 -13.24 -6.27 22.81
C TYR A 80 -13.10 -4.75 23.04
N TYR A 81 -11.87 -4.27 23.25
CA TYR A 81 -11.59 -2.87 23.60
C TYR A 81 -11.15 -2.00 22.42
N THR A 82 -10.79 -2.59 21.29
CA THR A 82 -10.16 -1.87 20.17
C THR A 82 -10.83 -2.25 18.86
N GLU A 83 -10.82 -1.32 17.94
CA GLU A 83 -11.18 -1.51 16.55
C GLU A 83 -9.91 -1.46 15.70
N ILE A 84 -9.57 -2.55 15.01
CA ILE A 84 -8.38 -2.66 14.19
C ILE A 84 -8.79 -2.66 12.72
N TRP A 85 -8.25 -1.72 11.97
CA TRP A 85 -8.41 -1.65 10.52
C TRP A 85 -7.11 -2.02 9.85
N ILE A 86 -7.15 -2.97 8.92
CA ILE A 86 -5.99 -3.46 8.20
C ILE A 86 -6.24 -3.31 6.70
N ILE A 87 -5.34 -2.62 6.02
CA ILE A 87 -5.28 -2.54 4.56
C ILE A 87 -4.03 -3.32 4.13
N PRO A 88 -4.16 -4.58 3.68
CA PRO A 88 -3.00 -5.42 3.39
C PRO A 88 -2.09 -4.88 2.29
N SER A 89 -2.69 -4.29 1.26
CA SER A 89 -1.96 -3.57 0.21
C SER A 89 -2.72 -2.29 -0.12
N HIS A 90 -2.04 -1.17 -0.05
CA HIS A 90 -2.56 0.09 -0.58
C HIS A 90 -1.85 0.53 -1.87
N ASN A 91 -1.09 -0.40 -2.46
CA ASN A 91 -0.54 -0.29 -3.81
C ASN A 91 -0.77 -1.59 -4.61
N PRO A 92 -2.03 -2.00 -4.85
CA PRO A 92 -2.31 -3.24 -5.56
C PRO A 92 -1.87 -3.20 -7.02
N GLU A 93 -1.83 -2.04 -7.66
CA GLU A 93 -1.33 -1.88 -9.04
C GLU A 93 0.16 -2.15 -9.13
N GLY A 94 0.97 -1.51 -8.28
CA GLY A 94 2.40 -1.78 -8.22
C GLY A 94 2.69 -3.26 -7.92
N LEU A 95 1.88 -3.89 -7.06
CA LEU A 95 2.01 -5.31 -6.77
C LEU A 95 1.81 -6.19 -8.02
N THR A 96 0.99 -5.77 -8.99
CA THR A 96 0.87 -6.51 -10.26
C THR A 96 2.16 -6.49 -11.06
N VAL A 97 2.92 -5.39 -11.01
CA VAL A 97 4.22 -5.28 -11.70
C VAL A 97 5.25 -6.23 -11.08
N VAL A 98 5.27 -6.28 -9.75
CA VAL A 98 6.18 -7.20 -9.02
C VAL A 98 5.82 -8.67 -9.26
N HIS A 99 4.53 -8.99 -9.35
CA HIS A 99 4.08 -10.35 -9.67
C HIS A 99 4.27 -10.72 -11.14
N GLY A 100 4.25 -9.73 -12.02
CA GLY A 100 4.35 -9.89 -13.47
C GLY A 100 3.01 -10.19 -14.15
N TRP A 101 2.98 -9.91 -15.43
CA TRP A 101 1.83 -10.19 -16.31
C TRP A 101 2.30 -10.60 -17.71
N GLU A 102 1.39 -11.21 -18.47
CA GLU A 102 1.65 -11.56 -19.86
C GLU A 102 1.08 -10.47 -20.78
N GLU A 103 1.90 -9.94 -21.67
CA GLU A 103 1.52 -8.98 -22.68
C GLU A 103 2.19 -9.34 -24.01
N ASN A 104 1.40 -9.41 -25.09
CA ASN A 104 1.88 -9.74 -26.44
C ASN A 104 2.69 -11.07 -26.53
N ASN A 105 2.37 -12.07 -25.71
CA ASN A 105 3.07 -13.34 -25.51
C ASN A 105 4.49 -13.18 -24.88
N GLU A 106 4.73 -12.08 -24.20
CA GLU A 106 5.91 -11.86 -23.39
C GLU A 106 5.52 -11.72 -21.92
N TRP A 107 6.34 -12.28 -21.03
CA TRP A 107 6.18 -12.11 -19.59
C TRP A 107 6.93 -10.86 -19.16
N LEU A 108 6.20 -9.90 -18.63
CA LEU A 108 6.74 -8.66 -18.09
C LEU A 108 6.72 -8.71 -16.56
N GLN A 109 7.80 -8.37 -15.93
CA GLN A 109 7.93 -8.38 -14.48
C GLN A 109 9.10 -7.50 -14.04
N ASP A 110 8.92 -6.72 -12.98
CA ASP A 110 10.03 -6.12 -12.23
C ASP A 110 9.81 -6.33 -10.73
N ILE A 111 10.62 -7.21 -10.15
CA ILE A 111 10.58 -7.52 -8.72
C ILE A 111 11.11 -6.38 -7.84
N SER A 112 11.73 -5.38 -8.42
CA SER A 112 12.25 -4.19 -7.75
C SER A 112 11.37 -2.96 -7.92
N PHE A 113 10.27 -3.07 -8.69
CA PHE A 113 9.34 -1.96 -8.92
C PHE A 113 8.75 -1.45 -7.61
N ARG A 114 8.84 -0.13 -7.40
CA ARG A 114 8.50 0.52 -6.14
C ARG A 114 7.18 1.28 -6.16
N LYS A 115 6.88 1.95 -7.27
CA LYS A 115 5.81 2.94 -7.43
C LYS A 115 4.42 2.29 -7.62
N ASN A 116 3.40 3.11 -7.80
CA ASN A 116 2.12 2.69 -8.38
C ASN A 116 2.20 2.73 -9.92
N LYS A 117 1.06 2.54 -10.62
CA LYS A 117 1.00 2.57 -12.09
C LYS A 117 0.40 3.87 -12.65
N ALA A 118 0.49 4.97 -11.92
CA ALA A 118 -0.05 6.24 -12.41
C ALA A 118 0.57 6.62 -13.77
N ASP A 119 -0.26 6.93 -14.75
CA ASP A 119 0.15 7.47 -16.06
C ASP A 119 0.57 8.93 -15.88
N VAL A 120 1.84 9.14 -15.59
CA VAL A 120 2.39 10.45 -15.23
C VAL A 120 2.48 11.38 -16.44
N ASN A 121 2.72 10.84 -17.63
CA ASN A 121 2.85 11.63 -18.85
C ASN A 121 1.52 11.80 -19.60
N ASN A 122 0.44 11.17 -19.12
CA ASN A 122 -0.92 11.24 -19.68
C ASN A 122 -1.01 10.77 -21.13
N ASN A 123 -0.23 9.76 -21.50
CA ASN A 123 -0.26 9.21 -22.85
C ASN A 123 -1.25 8.02 -23.01
N GLY A 124 -1.83 7.56 -21.91
CA GLY A 124 -2.80 6.45 -21.86
C GLY A 124 -2.15 5.06 -21.90
N VAL A 125 -0.85 4.97 -21.69
CA VAL A 125 -0.09 3.72 -21.64
C VAL A 125 0.73 3.72 -20.36
N PHE A 126 0.88 2.58 -19.74
CA PHE A 126 1.83 2.43 -18.63
C PHE A 126 3.23 2.22 -19.20
N ASP A 127 4.05 3.25 -19.12
CA ASP A 127 5.43 3.25 -19.60
C ASP A 127 6.34 2.59 -18.57
N PHE A 128 6.72 1.35 -18.84
CA PHE A 128 7.46 0.48 -17.96
C PHE A 128 8.72 -0.05 -18.66
N ASP A 129 9.86 -0.04 -17.97
CA ASP A 129 11.11 -0.60 -18.44
C ASP A 129 11.55 -1.77 -17.53
N PRO A 130 11.34 -3.03 -17.92
CA PRO A 130 11.68 -4.19 -17.11
C PRO A 130 13.18 -4.40 -16.91
N GLU A 131 14.03 -3.71 -17.66
CA GLU A 131 15.49 -3.80 -17.55
C GLU A 131 16.12 -2.65 -16.77
N GLY A 132 15.32 -1.62 -16.49
CA GLY A 132 15.80 -0.37 -15.95
C GLY A 132 15.46 -0.17 -14.47
N PHE A 133 16.29 -0.66 -13.56
CA PHE A 133 16.15 -0.29 -12.16
C PHE A 133 16.11 1.23 -12.00
N GLY A 134 15.01 1.76 -11.51
CA GLY A 134 14.78 3.19 -11.30
C GLY A 134 14.60 4.01 -12.58
N ASN A 135 14.26 3.39 -13.71
CA ASN A 135 14.06 4.07 -15.00
C ASN A 135 12.61 4.05 -15.50
N ASP A 136 11.69 3.56 -14.71
CA ASP A 136 10.28 3.56 -15.07
C ASP A 136 9.74 4.98 -15.15
N ILE A 137 9.26 5.36 -16.32
CA ILE A 137 8.77 6.72 -16.60
C ILE A 137 7.52 7.01 -15.78
N ASP A 138 6.62 6.04 -15.70
CA ASP A 138 5.37 6.16 -14.98
C ASP A 138 5.44 5.73 -13.52
N GLY A 139 4.37 6.05 -12.82
CA GLY A 139 4.20 5.76 -11.41
C GLY A 139 4.69 6.84 -10.46
N VAL A 140 4.09 6.86 -9.29
CA VAL A 140 4.38 7.76 -8.18
C VAL A 140 4.75 6.93 -6.95
N ASP A 141 5.77 7.35 -6.21
CA ASP A 141 6.06 6.82 -4.88
C ASP A 141 5.01 7.33 -3.90
N LEU A 142 4.06 6.49 -3.55
CA LEU A 142 2.93 6.84 -2.68
C LEU A 142 3.37 7.38 -1.32
N ASN A 143 4.53 6.91 -0.81
CA ASN A 143 5.09 7.38 0.45
C ASN A 143 5.89 8.69 0.31
N ARG A 144 5.86 9.34 -0.84
CA ARG A 144 6.37 10.68 -1.10
C ARG A 144 5.27 11.66 -1.52
N ASN A 145 4.04 11.17 -1.72
CA ASN A 145 2.93 11.94 -2.28
C ASN A 145 2.03 12.61 -1.22
N TYR A 146 2.26 12.37 0.07
CA TYR A 146 1.52 13.02 1.16
C TYR A 146 1.84 14.52 1.24
N ASP A 147 0.84 15.33 1.64
CA ASP A 147 0.96 16.78 1.78
C ASP A 147 1.94 17.21 2.89
N PHE A 148 2.08 16.38 3.93
CA PHE A 148 2.97 16.70 5.04
C PHE A 148 4.44 16.75 4.58
N ASN A 149 5.03 17.94 4.61
CA ASN A 149 6.41 18.20 4.19
C ASN A 149 6.72 17.85 2.71
N TRP A 150 5.71 17.86 1.85
CA TRP A 150 5.89 17.53 0.44
C TRP A 150 6.91 18.44 -0.27
N PHE A 151 7.01 19.71 0.13
CA PHE A 151 7.99 20.68 -0.36
C PHE A 151 9.36 20.62 0.32
N PHE A 152 9.54 19.81 1.35
CA PHE A 152 10.83 19.72 2.06
C PHE A 152 11.95 19.11 1.24
N GLY A 153 11.65 18.47 0.15
CA GLY A 153 12.63 18.06 -0.82
C GLY A 153 13.04 19.21 -1.73
N ASP A 154 13.44 20.35 -1.22
CA ASP A 154 14.08 21.39 -2.02
C ASP A 154 15.33 20.81 -2.70
N PRO A 155 15.42 20.88 -4.04
CA PRO A 155 16.58 20.39 -4.79
C PRO A 155 17.92 20.90 -4.29
N VAL A 156 17.92 22.04 -3.64
CA VAL A 156 19.14 22.71 -3.16
C VAL A 156 19.55 22.25 -1.77
N ASN A 157 18.62 21.76 -0.95
CA ASN A 157 18.87 21.52 0.47
C ASN A 157 18.58 20.08 0.91
N ALA A 158 18.55 19.13 0.03
CA ALA A 158 18.39 17.67 0.25
C ALA A 158 18.54 17.22 1.72
N LEU A 159 17.63 17.68 2.59
CA LEU A 159 17.70 17.41 4.03
C LEU A 159 17.26 16.00 4.40
N ASP A 160 16.72 15.29 3.46
CA ASP A 160 16.09 13.98 3.66
C ASP A 160 17.01 12.81 3.34
N GLY A 161 18.31 13.06 3.34
CA GLY A 161 19.30 11.98 3.38
C GLY A 161 19.29 10.99 2.23
N GLY A 162 18.80 11.38 1.07
CA GLY A 162 18.81 10.51 -0.11
C GLY A 162 17.48 10.43 -0.86
N CYS A 163 16.40 10.80 -0.23
CA CYS A 163 15.18 11.15 -0.94
C CYS A 163 15.32 12.53 -1.57
N SER A 164 16.54 12.90 -1.83
CA SER A 164 16.88 14.23 -2.27
C SER A 164 16.20 14.53 -3.58
N ALA A 165 15.89 15.63 -3.63
CA ALA A 165 15.22 16.46 -4.53
C ALA A 165 15.31 16.11 -6.01
N ASN A 166 16.44 15.79 -6.56
CA ASN A 166 16.53 15.50 -7.99
C ASN A 166 15.77 14.24 -8.43
N PRO A 167 15.95 13.09 -7.81
CA PRO A 167 15.14 11.91 -8.15
C PRO A 167 13.65 12.10 -7.88
N SER A 168 13.27 12.85 -6.85
CA SER A 168 11.86 13.02 -6.51
C SER A 168 11.08 13.95 -7.45
N TYR A 169 11.73 14.69 -8.31
CA TYR A 169 11.07 15.52 -9.34
C TYR A 169 11.03 14.89 -10.73
N ILE A 170 11.71 13.77 -10.92
CA ILE A 170 11.86 13.13 -12.22
C ILE A 170 11.10 11.81 -12.20
N SER A 171 10.08 11.68 -13.03
CA SER A 171 9.19 10.52 -13.08
C SER A 171 9.90 9.19 -13.35
N HIS A 172 11.08 9.22 -13.96
CA HIS A 172 11.91 8.03 -14.22
C HIS A 172 12.48 7.37 -12.96
N TYR A 173 12.43 8.04 -11.80
CA TYR A 173 13.03 7.51 -10.58
C TYR A 173 12.00 6.94 -9.62
N ASP A 174 12.41 5.94 -8.85
CA ASP A 174 11.61 5.24 -7.85
C ASP A 174 11.04 6.16 -6.77
N TYR A 175 11.66 7.31 -6.53
CA TYR A 175 11.26 8.27 -5.51
C TYR A 175 10.44 9.44 -6.05
N TYR A 176 9.88 9.30 -7.24
CA TYR A 176 9.05 10.37 -7.81
C TYR A 176 7.82 10.61 -6.95
N ARG A 177 7.67 11.84 -6.49
CA ARG A 177 6.65 12.24 -5.51
C ARG A 177 5.32 12.71 -6.10
N GLY A 178 5.16 12.60 -7.42
CA GLY A 178 4.00 13.14 -8.11
C GLY A 178 4.12 14.62 -8.44
N GLU A 179 3.17 15.14 -9.21
CA GLU A 179 3.14 16.54 -9.66
C GLU A 179 2.73 17.49 -8.53
N TYR A 180 1.85 17.03 -7.64
CA TYR A 180 1.37 17.77 -6.47
C TYR A 180 1.02 16.80 -5.33
N PRO A 181 0.90 17.29 -4.07
CA PRO A 181 0.52 16.44 -2.95
C PRO A 181 -0.83 15.77 -3.19
N PHE A 182 -0.92 14.50 -2.83
CA PHE A 182 -2.11 13.69 -3.06
C PHE A 182 -2.57 13.69 -4.52
N SER A 183 -1.63 13.65 -5.47
CA SER A 183 -1.96 13.41 -6.88
C SER A 183 -2.46 12.00 -7.13
N GLU A 184 -2.17 11.07 -6.18
CA GLU A 184 -2.50 9.65 -6.22
C GLU A 184 -3.26 9.19 -4.97
#